data_f153d303532d4956edb972199035f6e8
#
_entry.id   f153d303532d4956edb972199035f6e8
#
_cell.length_a   1.000
_cell.length_b   1.000
_cell.length_c   1.000
_cell.angle_alpha   90.00
_cell.angle_beta   90.00
_cell.angle_gamma   90.00
#
_symmetry.space_group_name_H-M   'P 1'
#
loop_
_entity.id
_entity.type
_entity.pdbx_description
1 polymer ?
#
loop_
_entity_poly.entity_id
_entity_poly.type
_entity_poly.pdbx_seq_one_letter_code
_entity_poly.pdbx_strand_id
1 'polypeptide(L)'
;MELRHERLLASLSIGSLALAFAAKDALANVFGSFVIIVDKPFKVGDWISANGVEGTVEKITFRSTCIRTFPQELVYVPNSLLSNTPIINYTKREKRRIEFLLGVTYDTTHDQMQKLVENIRTYLTNSELVYSDTVMVYFRDYADSSLNIFIVCYTKASDTKGFLAAREQINLDIMKILEENGASCAFPSTSVYFETPLKSETKNN
;
A
#
# COMPACT_ATOMS: atom_id res chain seq x y z
N MET A 1 27.71 64.57 7.12
CA MET A 1 27.95 63.55 6.08
C MET A 1 27.62 62.12 6.59
N GLU A 2 27.90 61.79 7.81
CA GLU A 2 27.63 60.44 8.44
C GLU A 2 26.19 60.04 8.42
N LEU A 3 25.22 60.84 8.82
CA LEU A 3 23.80 60.54 8.84
C LEU A 3 23.20 60.15 7.45
N ARG A 4 23.85 60.56 6.41
CA ARG A 4 23.42 60.24 5.02
C ARG A 4 23.88 58.84 4.62
N HIS A 5 25.06 58.44 5.08
CA HIS A 5 25.56 57.07 4.85
C HIS A 5 24.80 56.03 5.67
N GLU A 6 24.46 56.35 6.94
CA GLU A 6 23.66 55.44 7.80
C GLU A 6 22.27 55.21 7.19
N ARG A 7 21.58 56.23 6.70
CA ARG A 7 20.25 56.11 6.04
C ARG A 7 20.34 55.31 4.74
N LEU A 8 21.39 55.46 3.94
CA LEU A 8 21.62 54.67 2.75
C LEU A 8 21.89 53.21 3.06
N LEU A 9 22.71 52.92 4.11
CA LEU A 9 22.96 51.56 4.55
C LEU A 9 21.70 50.91 5.13
N ALA A 10 20.90 51.63 5.88
CA ALA A 10 19.63 51.13 6.41
C ALA A 10 18.63 50.81 5.27
N SER A 11 18.51 51.70 4.29
CA SER A 11 17.63 51.45 3.14
C SER A 11 18.06 50.28 2.25
N LEU A 12 19.38 50.11 2.08
CA LEU A 12 19.94 48.96 1.34
C LEU A 12 19.73 47.67 2.09
N SER A 13 19.85 47.69 3.43
CA SER A 13 19.60 46.51 4.27
C SER A 13 18.15 46.08 4.23
N ILE A 14 17.18 47.01 4.25
CA ILE A 14 15.76 46.68 4.12
C ILE A 14 15.45 46.16 2.70
N GLY A 15 16.02 46.75 1.68
CA GLY A 15 15.87 46.31 0.29
C GLY A 15 16.44 44.91 0.07
N SER A 16 17.62 44.62 0.61
CA SER A 16 18.22 43.27 0.52
C SER A 16 17.41 42.21 1.25
N LEU A 17 16.84 42.54 2.41
CA LEU A 17 15.96 41.63 3.17
C LEU A 17 14.68 41.32 2.38
N ALA A 18 14.06 42.36 1.79
CA ALA A 18 12.87 42.17 0.96
C ALA A 18 13.16 41.28 -0.25
N LEU A 19 14.31 41.48 -0.93
CA LEU A 19 14.73 40.64 -2.05
C LEU A 19 15.02 39.20 -1.61
N ALA A 20 15.64 38.99 -0.44
CA ALA A 20 15.90 37.66 0.11
C ALA A 20 14.60 36.91 0.39
N PHE A 21 13.58 37.57 0.96
CA PHE A 21 12.26 36.96 1.16
C PHE A 21 11.56 36.64 -0.17
N ALA A 22 11.66 37.52 -1.16
CA ALA A 22 11.07 37.27 -2.46
C ALA A 22 11.73 36.09 -3.21
N ALA A 23 13.02 35.86 -3.02
CA ALA A 23 13.78 34.78 -3.65
C ALA A 23 13.73 33.45 -2.88
N LYS A 24 13.26 33.45 -1.63
CA LYS A 24 13.30 32.30 -0.72
C LYS A 24 12.78 31.01 -1.34
N ASP A 25 11.57 31.03 -1.92
CA ASP A 25 10.92 29.84 -2.46
C ASP A 25 11.60 29.34 -3.73
N ALA A 26 12.13 30.24 -4.56
CA ALA A 26 12.90 29.85 -5.73
C ALA A 26 14.19 29.12 -5.34
N LEU A 27 14.93 29.67 -4.39
CA LEU A 27 16.14 29.06 -3.85
C LEU A 27 15.85 27.73 -3.16
N ALA A 28 14.79 27.64 -2.36
CA ALA A 28 14.38 26.39 -1.70
C ALA A 28 14.10 25.26 -2.71
N ASN A 29 13.48 25.59 -3.86
CA ASN A 29 13.25 24.58 -4.91
C ASN A 29 14.55 24.14 -5.60
N VAL A 30 15.50 25.04 -5.83
CA VAL A 30 16.82 24.68 -6.38
C VAL A 30 17.59 23.79 -5.43
N PHE A 31 17.62 24.12 -4.12
CA PHE A 31 18.22 23.27 -3.09
C PHE A 31 17.50 21.91 -2.98
N GLY A 32 16.17 21.89 -3.05
CA GLY A 32 15.40 20.64 -3.08
C GLY A 32 15.79 19.76 -4.27
N SER A 33 16.01 20.34 -5.43
CA SER A 33 16.52 19.61 -6.61
C SER A 33 17.89 19.00 -6.35
N PHE A 34 18.78 19.77 -5.76
CA PHE A 34 20.13 19.30 -5.42
C PHE A 34 20.08 18.08 -4.48
N VAL A 35 19.27 18.16 -3.42
CA VAL A 35 19.08 17.06 -2.46
C VAL A 35 18.54 15.82 -3.19
N ILE A 36 17.51 15.96 -4.03
CA ILE A 36 16.93 14.84 -4.79
C ILE A 36 17.98 14.18 -5.71
N ILE A 37 18.83 14.96 -6.36
CA ILE A 37 19.85 14.47 -7.30
C ILE A 37 21.01 13.77 -6.56
N VAL A 38 21.38 14.28 -5.38
CA VAL A 38 22.49 13.73 -4.58
C VAL A 38 22.06 12.48 -3.82
N ASP A 39 20.99 12.59 -3.03
CA ASP A 39 20.53 11.49 -2.16
C ASP A 39 19.75 10.42 -2.90
N LYS A 40 19.18 10.76 -4.05
CA LYS A 40 18.42 9.86 -4.94
C LYS A 40 17.36 9.05 -4.21
N PRO A 41 16.46 9.69 -3.44
CA PRO A 41 15.32 8.98 -2.85
C PRO A 41 14.47 8.30 -3.92
N PHE A 42 14.40 8.89 -5.10
CA PHE A 42 13.79 8.34 -6.31
C PHE A 42 14.57 8.80 -7.58
N LYS A 43 14.27 8.16 -8.70
CA LYS A 43 14.82 8.47 -10.03
C LYS A 43 13.69 8.63 -11.04
N VAL A 44 14.00 9.16 -12.22
CA VAL A 44 13.09 9.13 -13.38
C VAL A 44 12.77 7.66 -13.71
N GLY A 45 11.48 7.37 -13.88
CA GLY A 45 10.95 6.03 -14.07
C GLY A 45 10.47 5.34 -12.78
N ASP A 46 10.80 5.85 -11.59
CA ASP A 46 10.32 5.28 -10.34
C ASP A 46 8.83 5.61 -10.11
N TRP A 47 8.09 4.62 -9.63
CA TRP A 47 6.75 4.82 -9.07
C TRP A 47 6.87 5.25 -7.62
N ILE A 48 6.37 6.44 -7.32
CA ILE A 48 6.45 7.04 -5.99
C ILE A 48 5.07 7.54 -5.53
N SER A 49 4.94 7.69 -4.22
CA SER A 49 3.86 8.46 -3.59
C SER A 49 4.46 9.48 -2.63
N ALA A 50 4.08 10.73 -2.79
CA ALA A 50 4.52 11.82 -1.94
C ALA A 50 3.46 12.92 -1.92
N ASN A 51 3.15 13.46 -0.73
CA ASN A 51 2.24 14.58 -0.55
C ASN A 51 0.87 14.42 -1.23
N GLY A 52 0.30 13.20 -1.19
CA GLY A 52 -1.00 12.88 -1.81
C GLY A 52 -0.97 12.68 -3.32
N VAL A 53 0.20 12.80 -3.96
CA VAL A 53 0.40 12.51 -5.39
C VAL A 53 1.05 11.15 -5.54
N GLU A 54 0.45 10.26 -6.34
CA GLU A 54 0.99 8.95 -6.66
C GLU A 54 1.11 8.75 -8.17
N GLY A 55 2.27 8.27 -8.61
CA GLY A 55 2.52 8.04 -10.03
C GLY A 55 3.98 7.76 -10.36
N THR A 56 4.29 7.75 -11.65
CA THR A 56 5.64 7.52 -12.16
C THR A 56 6.33 8.85 -12.41
N VAL A 57 7.56 8.98 -11.92
CA VAL A 57 8.41 10.16 -12.16
C VAL A 57 8.82 10.20 -13.64
N GLU A 58 8.36 11.20 -14.37
CA GLU A 58 8.75 11.40 -15.79
C GLU A 58 9.99 12.26 -15.95
N LYS A 59 10.07 13.32 -15.15
CA LYS A 59 11.14 14.32 -15.29
C LYS A 59 11.40 15.02 -13.96
N ILE A 60 12.66 15.24 -13.67
CA ILE A 60 13.13 16.09 -12.58
C ILE A 60 13.74 17.35 -13.21
N THR A 61 13.20 18.51 -12.87
CA THR A 61 13.71 19.80 -13.33
C THR A 61 14.37 20.56 -12.17
N PHE A 62 14.93 21.72 -12.44
CA PHE A 62 15.62 22.52 -11.40
C PHE A 62 14.70 23.06 -10.30
N ARG A 63 13.37 23.10 -10.51
CA ARG A 63 12.43 23.60 -9.48
C ARG A 63 11.29 22.65 -9.16
N SER A 64 10.98 21.68 -10.02
CA SER A 64 9.85 20.76 -9.86
C SER A 64 10.14 19.39 -10.43
N THR A 65 9.49 18.40 -9.89
CA THR A 65 9.43 17.04 -10.43
C THR A 65 8.07 16.82 -11.08
N CYS A 66 8.07 16.29 -12.31
CA CYS A 66 6.88 15.93 -13.05
C CYS A 66 6.55 14.47 -12.80
N ILE A 67 5.34 14.19 -12.31
CA ILE A 67 4.84 12.86 -11.99
C ILE A 67 3.62 12.58 -12.87
N ARG A 68 3.62 11.44 -13.56
CA ARG A 68 2.46 10.95 -14.30
C ARG A 68 1.67 10.03 -13.40
N THR A 69 0.43 10.42 -13.11
CA THR A 69 -0.50 9.63 -12.31
C THR A 69 -1.04 8.43 -13.10
N PHE A 70 -1.70 7.47 -12.43
CA PHE A 70 -2.34 6.34 -13.12
C PHE A 70 -3.45 6.76 -14.10
N PRO A 71 -4.28 7.81 -13.83
CA PRO A 71 -5.20 8.35 -14.82
C PRO A 71 -4.53 9.10 -15.97
N GLN A 72 -3.18 9.09 -16.07
CA GLN A 72 -2.37 9.72 -17.11
C GLN A 72 -2.26 11.25 -17.02
N GLU A 73 -2.60 11.84 -15.88
CA GLU A 73 -2.43 13.26 -15.62
C GLU A 73 -0.97 13.59 -15.28
N LEU A 74 -0.52 14.78 -15.67
CA LEU A 74 0.80 15.29 -15.30
C LEU A 74 0.67 16.24 -14.10
N VAL A 75 1.33 15.88 -13.03
CA VAL A 75 1.39 16.69 -11.81
C VAL A 75 2.82 17.23 -11.62
N TYR A 76 2.94 18.53 -11.47
CA TYR A 76 4.22 19.20 -11.22
C TYR A 76 4.33 19.53 -9.73
N VAL A 77 5.17 18.79 -9.02
CA VAL A 77 5.39 18.97 -7.59
C VAL A 77 6.67 19.77 -7.37
N PRO A 78 6.63 20.87 -6.58
CA PRO A 78 7.83 21.62 -6.23
C PRO A 78 8.88 20.75 -5.52
N ASN A 79 10.15 20.86 -5.92
CA ASN A 79 11.20 20.02 -5.38
C ASN A 79 11.50 20.32 -3.90
N SER A 80 11.28 21.57 -3.45
CA SER A 80 11.35 21.91 -2.03
C SER A 80 10.34 21.15 -1.18
N LEU A 81 9.16 20.86 -1.73
CA LEU A 81 8.14 20.07 -1.05
C LEU A 81 8.57 18.60 -0.97
N LEU A 82 9.02 18.02 -2.09
CA LEU A 82 9.47 16.61 -2.13
C LEU A 82 10.69 16.35 -1.25
N SER A 83 11.63 17.31 -1.15
CA SER A 83 12.81 17.14 -0.30
C SER A 83 12.51 17.19 1.20
N ASN A 84 11.35 17.73 1.59
CA ASN A 84 10.97 17.94 2.99
C ASN A 84 9.79 17.08 3.46
N THR A 85 9.28 16.17 2.61
CA THR A 85 8.16 15.28 2.95
C THR A 85 8.56 13.81 2.82
N PRO A 86 7.91 12.90 3.57
CA PRO A 86 8.11 11.48 3.38
C PRO A 86 7.77 11.05 1.95
N ILE A 87 8.63 10.24 1.36
CA ILE A 87 8.44 9.67 0.01
C ILE A 87 8.37 8.16 0.13
N ILE A 88 7.31 7.56 -0.41
CA ILE A 88 7.19 6.12 -0.58
C ILE A 88 7.66 5.77 -1.99
N ASN A 89 8.74 5.02 -2.11
CA ASN A 89 9.24 4.55 -3.39
C ASN A 89 8.81 3.09 -3.60
N TYR A 90 7.83 2.90 -4.46
CA TYR A 90 7.27 1.58 -4.75
C TYR A 90 8.16 0.74 -5.68
N THR A 91 8.98 1.37 -6.51
CA THR A 91 9.91 0.67 -7.40
C THR A 91 11.07 0.02 -6.63
N LYS A 92 11.49 0.60 -5.51
CA LYS A 92 12.57 0.07 -4.66
C LYS A 92 12.14 -1.08 -3.74
N ARG A 93 10.89 -1.58 -3.86
CA ARG A 93 10.44 -2.73 -3.06
C ARG A 93 11.14 -4.00 -3.52
N GLU A 94 11.74 -4.70 -2.59
CA GLU A 94 12.35 -6.01 -2.83
C GLU A 94 11.32 -7.14 -2.78
N LYS A 95 10.33 -7.01 -1.89
CA LYS A 95 9.29 -8.01 -1.61
C LYS A 95 7.92 -7.32 -1.53
N ARG A 96 6.87 -8.01 -1.94
CA ARG A 96 5.49 -7.51 -1.79
C ARG A 96 4.71 -8.42 -0.87
N ARG A 97 4.13 -7.83 0.17
CA ARG A 97 3.34 -8.53 1.18
C ARG A 97 1.97 -8.92 0.62
N ILE A 98 1.60 -10.18 0.78
CA ILE A 98 0.24 -10.67 0.70
C ILE A 98 -0.22 -10.91 2.13
N GLU A 99 -1.34 -10.33 2.50
CA GLU A 99 -1.97 -10.52 3.79
C GLU A 99 -3.47 -10.53 3.63
N PHE A 100 -4.12 -11.52 4.22
CA PHE A 100 -5.58 -11.59 4.30
C PHE A 100 -6.04 -12.54 5.41
N LEU A 101 -7.32 -12.42 5.74
CA LEU A 101 -8.03 -13.35 6.62
C LEU A 101 -8.88 -14.26 5.76
N LEU A 102 -8.64 -15.56 5.87
CA LEU A 102 -9.49 -16.58 5.26
C LEU A 102 -10.52 -16.99 6.30
N GLY A 103 -11.79 -16.61 6.09
CA GLY A 103 -12.90 -17.02 6.93
C GLY A 103 -13.45 -18.37 6.48
N VAL A 104 -13.48 -19.36 7.36
CA VAL A 104 -14.15 -20.64 7.14
C VAL A 104 -15.37 -20.77 8.05
N THR A 105 -16.32 -21.63 7.68
CA THR A 105 -17.57 -21.81 8.41
C THR A 105 -17.36 -22.39 9.81
N TYR A 106 -18.28 -22.11 10.74
CA TYR A 106 -18.28 -22.67 12.10
C TYR A 106 -18.52 -24.19 12.16
N ASP A 107 -19.00 -24.79 11.06
CA ASP A 107 -19.10 -26.25 10.92
C ASP A 107 -17.74 -26.94 10.75
N THR A 108 -16.67 -26.16 10.54
CA THR A 108 -15.31 -26.70 10.44
C THR A 108 -14.87 -27.28 11.79
N THR A 109 -14.63 -28.59 11.81
CA THR A 109 -14.20 -29.29 13.03
C THR A 109 -12.75 -28.93 13.41
N HIS A 110 -12.38 -29.21 14.67
CA HIS A 110 -11.01 -28.99 15.14
C HIS A 110 -9.96 -29.67 14.25
N ASP A 111 -10.19 -30.94 13.88
CA ASP A 111 -9.23 -31.70 13.06
C ASP A 111 -9.12 -31.15 11.63
N GLN A 112 -10.24 -30.72 11.06
CA GLN A 112 -10.24 -30.02 9.75
C GLN A 112 -9.47 -28.72 9.82
N MET A 113 -9.70 -27.90 10.85
CA MET A 113 -8.99 -26.64 11.03
C MET A 113 -7.48 -26.85 11.16
N GLN A 114 -7.06 -27.82 11.95
CA GLN A 114 -5.65 -28.14 12.14
C GLN A 114 -5.00 -28.57 10.81
N LYS A 115 -5.64 -29.50 10.07
CA LYS A 115 -5.17 -29.94 8.75
C LYS A 115 -5.13 -28.80 7.74
N LEU A 116 -6.15 -27.96 7.72
CA LEU A 116 -6.26 -26.84 6.80
C LEU A 116 -5.12 -25.83 6.99
N VAL A 117 -4.86 -25.43 8.24
CA VAL A 117 -3.75 -24.53 8.57
C VAL A 117 -2.40 -25.16 8.17
N GLU A 118 -2.19 -26.44 8.42
CA GLU A 118 -0.95 -27.12 8.08
C GLU A 118 -0.78 -27.29 6.57
N ASN A 119 -1.83 -27.66 5.84
CA ASN A 119 -1.78 -27.83 4.39
C ASN A 119 -1.51 -26.50 3.68
N ILE A 120 -2.16 -25.39 4.10
CA ILE A 120 -1.91 -24.06 3.54
C ILE A 120 -0.47 -23.61 3.85
N ARG A 121 0.00 -23.84 5.09
CA ARG A 121 1.37 -23.51 5.49
C ARG A 121 2.39 -24.28 4.64
N THR A 122 2.22 -25.59 4.51
CA THR A 122 3.09 -26.47 3.72
C THR A 122 3.09 -26.07 2.25
N TYR A 123 1.92 -25.80 1.67
CA TYR A 123 1.79 -25.32 0.31
C TYR A 123 2.59 -24.02 0.10
N LEU A 124 2.37 -23.00 0.93
CA LEU A 124 3.03 -21.71 0.78
C LEU A 124 4.55 -21.82 1.02
N THR A 125 4.98 -22.63 1.98
CA THR A 125 6.41 -22.83 2.28
C THR A 125 7.15 -23.49 1.11
N ASN A 126 6.50 -24.39 0.39
CA ASN A 126 7.07 -25.09 -0.76
C ASN A 126 6.85 -24.35 -2.10
N SER A 127 6.08 -23.29 -2.10
CA SER A 127 5.77 -22.53 -3.32
C SER A 127 6.97 -21.71 -3.80
N GLU A 128 7.27 -21.77 -5.10
CA GLU A 128 8.28 -20.93 -5.74
C GLU A 128 7.86 -19.45 -5.83
N LEU A 129 6.58 -19.14 -5.64
CA LEU A 129 6.03 -17.79 -5.77
C LEU A 129 6.37 -16.88 -4.59
N VAL A 130 6.69 -17.47 -3.43
CA VAL A 130 6.90 -16.73 -2.19
C VAL A 130 8.25 -17.03 -1.54
N TYR A 131 8.64 -16.19 -0.60
CA TYR A 131 9.77 -16.43 0.28
C TYR A 131 9.31 -17.31 1.45
N SER A 132 9.82 -18.53 1.55
CA SER A 132 9.41 -19.53 2.53
C SER A 132 9.61 -19.10 3.98
N ASP A 133 10.64 -18.32 4.26
CA ASP A 133 10.96 -17.75 5.58
C ASP A 133 9.94 -16.71 6.09
N THR A 134 9.06 -16.24 5.19
CA THR A 134 8.07 -15.20 5.50
C THR A 134 6.67 -15.72 5.70
N VAL A 135 6.45 -17.03 5.56
CA VAL A 135 5.12 -17.67 5.62
C VAL A 135 4.62 -17.73 7.04
N MET A 136 3.45 -17.13 7.28
CA MET A 136 2.72 -17.22 8.54
C MET A 136 1.28 -17.63 8.25
N VAL A 137 0.87 -18.75 8.79
CA VAL A 137 -0.50 -19.29 8.67
C VAL A 137 -0.95 -19.76 10.06
N TYR A 138 -1.96 -19.08 10.60
CA TYR A 138 -2.47 -19.37 11.95
C TYR A 138 -3.99 -19.24 12.01
N PHE A 139 -4.66 -20.18 12.68
CA PHE A 139 -6.02 -19.93 13.15
C PHE A 139 -5.95 -18.83 14.21
N ARG A 140 -6.54 -17.67 13.94
CA ARG A 140 -6.31 -16.46 14.75
C ARG A 140 -7.52 -16.06 15.58
N ASP A 141 -8.70 -15.99 14.97
CA ASP A 141 -9.86 -15.38 15.60
C ASP A 141 -11.14 -16.19 15.37
N TYR A 142 -12.04 -16.15 16.36
CA TYR A 142 -13.45 -16.47 16.25
C TYR A 142 -14.18 -15.16 15.94
N ALA A 143 -14.65 -14.97 14.71
CA ALA A 143 -15.37 -13.77 14.28
C ALA A 143 -16.89 -14.01 14.28
N ASP A 144 -17.69 -12.97 14.06
CA ASP A 144 -19.15 -13.03 14.14
C ASP A 144 -19.79 -14.10 13.26
N SER A 145 -19.20 -14.37 12.09
CA SER A 145 -19.75 -15.34 11.11
C SER A 145 -18.69 -16.29 10.54
N SER A 146 -17.46 -16.31 11.07
CA SER A 146 -16.36 -17.11 10.54
C SER A 146 -15.31 -17.46 11.58
N LEU A 147 -14.63 -18.59 11.34
CA LEU A 147 -13.36 -18.92 11.97
C LEU A 147 -12.24 -18.40 11.07
N ASN A 148 -11.42 -17.46 11.56
CA ASN A 148 -10.46 -16.74 10.74
C ASN A 148 -9.06 -17.36 10.78
N ILE A 149 -8.56 -17.75 9.62
CA ILE A 149 -7.17 -18.13 9.40
C ILE A 149 -6.43 -16.91 8.89
N PHE A 150 -5.43 -16.45 9.63
CA PHE A 150 -4.54 -15.36 9.25
C PHE A 150 -3.42 -15.89 8.37
N ILE A 151 -3.29 -15.34 7.18
CA ILE A 151 -2.31 -15.75 6.18
C ILE A 151 -1.46 -14.53 5.79
N VAL A 152 -0.15 -14.67 5.93
CA VAL A 152 0.84 -13.69 5.47
C VAL A 152 1.96 -14.40 4.76
N CYS A 153 2.36 -13.87 3.62
CA CYS A 153 3.59 -14.24 2.91
C CYS A 153 4.09 -13.07 2.07
N TYR A 154 5.32 -13.16 1.60
CA TYR A 154 5.89 -12.16 0.69
C TYR A 154 6.22 -12.80 -0.64
N THR A 155 5.76 -12.19 -1.74
CA THR A 155 6.02 -12.68 -3.10
C THR A 155 7.41 -12.29 -3.58
N LYS A 156 7.99 -13.12 -4.46
CA LYS A 156 9.24 -12.83 -5.18
C LYS A 156 9.03 -11.85 -6.34
N ALA A 157 7.79 -11.72 -6.82
CA ALA A 157 7.45 -10.75 -7.87
C ALA A 157 7.35 -9.34 -7.27
N SER A 158 8.17 -8.42 -7.77
CA SER A 158 8.19 -7.01 -7.35
C SER A 158 7.29 -6.13 -8.19
N ASP A 159 7.08 -6.46 -9.48
CA ASP A 159 6.19 -5.75 -10.39
C ASP A 159 4.72 -6.05 -10.12
N THR A 160 3.83 -5.16 -10.57
CA THR A 160 2.40 -5.27 -10.27
C THR A 160 1.74 -6.46 -10.95
N LYS A 161 2.09 -6.74 -12.21
CA LYS A 161 1.51 -7.86 -12.97
C LYS A 161 1.90 -9.20 -12.36
N GLY A 162 3.19 -9.40 -12.09
CA GLY A 162 3.70 -10.61 -11.45
C GLY A 162 3.13 -10.81 -10.04
N PHE A 163 2.98 -9.73 -9.26
CA PHE A 163 2.34 -9.79 -7.96
C PHE A 163 0.88 -10.24 -8.02
N LEU A 164 0.10 -9.68 -8.95
CA LEU A 164 -1.31 -10.05 -9.09
C LEU A 164 -1.46 -11.49 -9.58
N ALA A 165 -0.62 -11.92 -10.51
CA ALA A 165 -0.60 -13.31 -10.99
C ALA A 165 -0.23 -14.30 -9.86
N ALA A 166 0.80 -13.98 -9.06
CA ALA A 166 1.16 -14.80 -7.91
C ALA A 166 0.04 -14.86 -6.86
N ARG A 167 -0.63 -13.73 -6.59
CA ARG A 167 -1.75 -13.67 -5.66
C ARG A 167 -2.96 -14.46 -6.15
N GLU A 168 -3.27 -14.38 -7.44
CA GLU A 168 -4.34 -15.16 -8.08
C GLU A 168 -4.06 -16.66 -7.93
N GLN A 169 -2.86 -17.13 -8.28
CA GLN A 169 -2.48 -18.53 -8.15
C GLN A 169 -2.57 -19.02 -6.71
N ILE A 170 -2.06 -18.25 -5.76
CA ILE A 170 -2.15 -18.57 -4.32
C ILE A 170 -3.61 -18.71 -3.89
N ASN A 171 -4.49 -17.81 -4.31
CA ASN A 171 -5.91 -17.86 -3.96
C ASN A 171 -6.59 -19.10 -4.55
N LEU A 172 -6.28 -19.46 -5.80
CA LEU A 172 -6.83 -20.65 -6.47
C LEU A 172 -6.37 -21.95 -5.78
N ASP A 173 -5.09 -22.02 -5.43
CA ASP A 173 -4.53 -23.20 -4.74
C ASP A 173 -5.08 -23.33 -3.32
N ILE A 174 -5.26 -22.22 -2.59
CA ILE A 174 -5.92 -22.23 -1.28
C ILE A 174 -7.38 -22.68 -1.40
N MET A 175 -8.10 -22.23 -2.43
CA MET A 175 -9.47 -22.67 -2.68
C MET A 175 -9.54 -24.18 -2.91
N LYS A 176 -8.60 -24.75 -3.66
CA LYS A 176 -8.48 -26.20 -3.85
C LYS A 176 -8.17 -26.93 -2.55
N ILE A 177 -7.27 -26.41 -1.71
CA ILE A 177 -6.96 -26.97 -0.40
C ILE A 177 -8.22 -26.98 0.51
N LEU A 178 -9.05 -25.92 0.47
CA LEU A 178 -10.32 -25.88 1.19
C LEU A 178 -11.25 -27.04 0.75
N GLU A 179 -11.44 -27.19 -0.54
CA GLU A 179 -12.28 -28.27 -1.12
C GLU A 179 -11.77 -29.66 -0.72
N GLU A 180 -10.47 -29.93 -0.83
CA GLU A 180 -9.85 -31.21 -0.48
C GLU A 180 -9.98 -31.55 1.01
N ASN A 181 -10.09 -30.55 1.89
CA ASN A 181 -10.28 -30.75 3.33
C ASN A 181 -11.76 -30.69 3.75
N GLY A 182 -12.70 -30.58 2.80
CA GLY A 182 -14.14 -30.49 3.08
C GLY A 182 -14.53 -29.25 3.89
N ALA A 183 -13.75 -28.17 3.79
CA ALA A 183 -14.03 -26.89 4.40
C ALA A 183 -14.67 -25.93 3.39
N SER A 184 -15.46 -24.98 3.87
CA SER A 184 -16.13 -23.99 3.05
C SER A 184 -15.83 -22.60 3.53
N CYS A 185 -15.77 -21.64 2.58
CA CYS A 185 -15.68 -20.23 2.92
C CYS A 185 -16.93 -19.78 3.68
N ALA A 186 -16.73 -18.99 4.71
CA ALA A 186 -17.82 -18.42 5.48
C ALA A 186 -18.46 -17.25 4.74
N PHE A 187 -19.77 -17.16 4.82
CA PHE A 187 -20.54 -16.00 4.38
C PHE A 187 -21.06 -15.21 5.59
N PRO A 188 -21.29 -13.90 5.47
CA PRO A 188 -21.99 -13.16 6.50
C PRO A 188 -23.31 -13.83 6.82
N SER A 189 -23.53 -14.24 8.07
CA SER A 189 -24.72 -14.96 8.51
C SER A 189 -25.46 -14.17 9.57
N THR A 190 -26.81 -14.21 9.50
CA THR A 190 -27.68 -13.61 10.49
C THR A 190 -28.66 -14.67 11.00
N SER A 191 -28.73 -14.86 12.30
CA SER A 191 -29.72 -15.74 12.92
C SER A 191 -31.02 -14.97 13.12
N VAL A 192 -32.12 -15.47 12.54
CA VAL A 192 -33.45 -14.88 12.71
C VAL A 192 -34.30 -15.83 13.57
N TYR A 193 -34.75 -15.35 14.70
CA TYR A 193 -35.65 -16.09 15.60
C TYR A 193 -37.08 -15.62 15.36
N PHE A 194 -37.97 -16.55 15.03
CA PHE A 194 -39.40 -16.27 14.90
C PHE A 194 -40.12 -16.64 16.19
N GLU A 195 -40.72 -15.69 16.86
CA GLU A 195 -41.49 -15.93 18.11
C GLU A 195 -42.84 -16.62 17.84
N THR A 196 -43.35 -16.54 16.59
CA THR A 196 -44.57 -17.20 16.16
C THR A 196 -44.29 -18.17 15.03
N PRO A 197 -44.93 -19.39 15.03
CA PRO A 197 -44.74 -20.35 13.94
C PRO A 197 -45.16 -19.75 12.58
N LEU A 198 -44.31 -19.88 11.58
CA LEU A 198 -44.62 -19.53 10.20
C LEU A 198 -45.79 -20.38 9.71
N LYS A 199 -46.93 -19.77 9.34
CA LYS A 199 -47.99 -20.45 8.63
C LYS A 199 -47.55 -20.74 7.21
N SER A 200 -47.19 -21.99 6.90
CA SER A 200 -47.01 -22.42 5.52
C SER A 200 -48.37 -22.51 4.81
N GLU A 201 -48.71 -21.53 3.96
CA GLU A 201 -49.77 -21.71 3.01
C GLU A 201 -49.33 -22.67 1.93
N THR A 202 -49.72 -23.94 2.03
CA THR A 202 -49.63 -24.90 0.94
C THR A 202 -50.68 -24.48 -0.09
N LYS A 203 -50.28 -23.81 -1.19
CA LYS A 203 -51.11 -23.69 -2.38
C LYS A 203 -51.23 -25.07 -2.99
N ASN A 204 -52.38 -25.75 -2.71
CA ASN A 204 -52.82 -26.88 -3.52
C ASN A 204 -53.24 -26.35 -4.89
N ASN A 205 -52.50 -26.71 -5.92
CA ASN A 205 -52.94 -26.67 -7.31
C ASN A 205 -53.50 -28.06 -7.67
#